data_6a287ad34844545d84dfe7277ab33e06
#
_entry.id   6a287ad34844545d84dfe7277ab33e06
#
_cell.length_a   1.000
_cell.length_b   1.000
_cell.length_c   1.000
_cell.angle_alpha   90.00
_cell.angle_beta   90.00
_cell.angle_gamma   90.00
#
_symmetry.space_group_name_H-M   'P 1'
#
loop_
_entity.id
_entity.type
_entity.pdbx_description
1 polymer ?
#
loop_
_entity_poly.entity_id
_entity_poly.type
_entity_poly.pdbx_seq_one_letter_code
_entity_poly.pdbx_strand_id
1 'polypeptide(L)'
;ANYGGSGCPNGTASVTVSPDGLELSILFDEFIANAAGKPKERRKSCNLAIPVQVPPGFQVSVYKFDYRGYVAPATTGRLSAEYFFAGQRGPKIVRRIRGEKDYVATDRIGALAWSACGDKVNMRVNTALSARGKDIATLDSVDVSHALRYQLRYRKCK
;
A
#
# COMPACT_ATOMS: atom_id res chain seq x y z
N ALA A 1 -9.84 2.28 10.07
CA ALA A 1 -9.21 2.77 8.83
C ALA A 1 -10.25 3.37 7.90
N ASN A 2 -9.90 4.47 7.26
CA ASN A 2 -10.73 5.08 6.23
C ASN A 2 -10.09 4.88 4.87
N TYR A 3 -10.90 4.67 3.87
CA TYR A 3 -10.41 4.52 2.50
C TYR A 3 -11.42 5.02 1.50
N GLY A 4 -10.96 5.36 0.31
CA GLY A 4 -11.81 5.76 -0.79
C GLY A 4 -11.04 5.80 -2.11
N GLY A 5 -11.76 5.62 -3.19
CA GLY A 5 -11.22 5.66 -4.53
C GLY A 5 -11.90 4.65 -5.46
N SER A 6 -11.60 4.77 -6.75
CA SER A 6 -12.20 3.90 -7.76
C SER A 6 -11.77 2.44 -7.66
N GLY A 7 -10.60 2.17 -7.05
CA GLY A 7 -10.11 0.81 -6.83
C GLY A 7 -10.60 0.19 -5.52
N CYS A 8 -11.16 1.01 -4.63
CA CYS A 8 -11.66 0.55 -3.35
C CYS A 8 -12.98 1.26 -2.99
N PRO A 9 -14.05 1.02 -3.76
CA PRO A 9 -15.36 1.54 -3.40
C PRO A 9 -15.75 1.11 -1.99
N ASN A 10 -16.69 1.81 -1.39
CA ASN A 10 -17.12 1.53 -0.03
C ASN A 10 -17.48 0.05 0.16
N GLY A 11 -16.94 -0.57 1.21
CA GLY A 11 -17.21 -1.97 1.53
C GLY A 11 -16.34 -2.99 0.78
N THR A 12 -15.39 -2.56 -0.06
CA THR A 12 -14.60 -3.46 -0.89
C THR A 12 -13.15 -3.60 -0.45
N ALA A 13 -12.77 -2.99 0.64
CA ALA A 13 -11.43 -3.14 1.19
C ALA A 13 -11.50 -3.44 2.69
N SER A 14 -10.53 -4.17 3.17
CA SER A 14 -10.38 -4.44 4.60
C SER A 14 -8.93 -4.31 5.04
N VAL A 15 -8.73 -3.81 6.25
CA VAL A 15 -7.42 -3.61 6.83
C VAL A 15 -7.34 -4.39 8.13
N THR A 16 -6.33 -5.21 8.27
CA THR A 16 -6.09 -6.02 9.47
C THR A 16 -4.69 -5.75 9.99
N VAL A 17 -4.57 -5.53 11.28
CA VAL A 17 -3.29 -5.31 11.95
C VAL A 17 -2.97 -6.54 12.79
N SER A 18 -1.71 -7.02 12.71
CA SER A 18 -1.27 -8.14 13.54
C SER A 18 -1.29 -7.78 15.03
N PRO A 19 -1.43 -8.78 15.93
CA PRO A 19 -1.48 -8.51 17.38
C PRO A 19 -0.26 -7.77 17.92
N ASP A 20 0.91 -7.99 17.34
CA ASP A 20 2.15 -7.30 17.73
C ASP A 20 2.29 -5.90 17.13
N GLY A 21 1.37 -5.49 16.24
CA GLY A 21 1.41 -4.18 15.58
C GLY A 21 2.48 -4.02 14.53
N LEU A 22 3.20 -5.08 14.17
CA LEU A 22 4.33 -5.01 13.24
C LEU A 22 3.95 -5.26 11.79
N GLU A 23 2.80 -5.86 11.55
CA GLU A 23 2.32 -6.15 10.21
C GLU A 23 0.88 -5.66 10.01
N LEU A 24 0.59 -5.28 8.79
CA LEU A 24 -0.71 -4.78 8.41
C LEU A 24 -1.03 -5.33 7.03
N SER A 25 -2.21 -5.91 6.89
CA SER A 25 -2.67 -6.49 5.63
C SER A 25 -3.87 -5.72 5.12
N ILE A 26 -3.84 -5.38 3.84
CA ILE A 26 -4.92 -4.70 3.14
C ILE A 26 -5.42 -5.66 2.05
N LEU A 27 -6.69 -5.99 2.09
CA LEU A 27 -7.34 -6.84 1.10
C LEU A 27 -8.29 -6.00 0.27
N PHE A 28 -8.27 -6.23 -1.04
CA PHE A 28 -9.15 -5.56 -2.00
C PHE A 28 -10.00 -6.57 -2.74
N ASP A 29 -11.30 -6.33 -2.82
CA ASP A 29 -12.23 -7.20 -3.53
C ASP A 29 -12.46 -6.76 -4.98
N GLU A 30 -12.27 -5.48 -5.28
CA GLU A 30 -12.64 -4.90 -6.58
C GLU A 30 -11.57 -3.97 -7.17
N PHE A 31 -10.33 -4.13 -6.80
CA PHE A 31 -9.25 -3.30 -7.36
C PHE A 31 -8.79 -3.89 -8.69
N ILE A 32 -9.56 -3.62 -9.72
CA ILE A 32 -9.39 -4.19 -11.06
C ILE A 32 -9.37 -3.08 -12.10
N ALA A 33 -8.25 -2.94 -12.81
CA ALA A 33 -8.12 -2.07 -13.95
C ALA A 33 -8.33 -2.86 -15.24
N ASN A 34 -9.09 -2.31 -16.19
CA ASN A 34 -9.44 -3.01 -17.42
C ASN A 34 -8.97 -2.21 -18.64
N ALA A 35 -7.98 -2.76 -19.35
CA ALA A 35 -7.43 -2.13 -20.54
C ALA A 35 -8.42 -2.03 -21.69
N ALA A 36 -9.40 -2.94 -21.74
CA ALA A 36 -10.44 -2.95 -22.78
C ALA A 36 -11.60 -2.00 -22.46
N GLY A 37 -11.61 -1.41 -21.27
CA GLY A 37 -12.69 -0.53 -20.84
C GLY A 37 -12.49 0.92 -21.22
N LYS A 38 -13.38 1.77 -20.73
CA LYS A 38 -13.29 3.21 -20.89
C LYS A 38 -12.05 3.75 -20.15
N PRO A 39 -11.57 4.98 -20.47
CA PRO A 39 -10.39 5.53 -19.81
C PRO A 39 -10.42 5.46 -18.28
N LYS A 40 -11.57 5.73 -17.67
CA LYS A 40 -11.72 5.65 -16.21
C LYS A 40 -11.64 4.24 -15.65
N GLU A 41 -11.82 3.21 -16.49
CA GLU A 41 -11.70 1.81 -16.09
C GLU A 41 -10.29 1.28 -16.27
N ARG A 42 -9.49 1.94 -17.10
CA ARG A 42 -8.09 1.55 -17.34
C ARG A 42 -7.18 1.91 -16.19
N ARG A 43 -7.61 2.80 -15.31
CA ARG A 43 -6.85 3.23 -14.13
C ARG A 43 -7.76 3.29 -12.93
N LYS A 44 -7.35 2.64 -11.88
CA LYS A 44 -8.03 2.64 -10.58
C LYS A 44 -7.07 3.12 -9.50
N SER A 45 -7.61 3.75 -8.49
CA SER A 45 -6.80 4.23 -7.38
C SER A 45 -7.52 4.04 -6.05
N CYS A 46 -6.74 3.94 -4.99
CA CYS A 46 -7.25 3.85 -3.63
C CYS A 46 -6.35 4.66 -2.70
N ASN A 47 -6.96 5.50 -1.89
CA ASN A 47 -6.29 6.24 -0.85
C ASN A 47 -6.76 5.71 0.50
N LEU A 48 -5.81 5.30 1.34
CA LEU A 48 -6.10 4.76 2.66
C LEU A 48 -5.50 5.64 3.74
N ALA A 49 -6.24 5.81 4.82
CA ALA A 49 -5.78 6.44 6.04
C ALA A 49 -5.88 5.40 7.16
N ILE A 50 -4.74 4.97 7.67
CA ILE A 50 -4.66 3.85 8.59
C ILE A 50 -4.08 4.34 9.91
N PRO A 51 -4.88 4.32 11.01
CA PRO A 51 -4.35 4.64 12.33
C PRO A 51 -3.40 3.54 12.78
N VAL A 52 -2.21 3.95 13.21
CA VAL A 52 -1.19 3.05 13.76
C VAL A 52 -0.90 3.47 15.19
N GLN A 53 -0.99 2.53 16.10
CA GLN A 53 -0.66 2.75 17.51
C GLN A 53 0.85 2.66 17.70
N VAL A 54 1.44 3.71 18.23
CA VAL A 54 2.89 3.77 18.48
C VAL A 54 3.10 3.91 19.99
N PRO A 55 4.01 3.13 20.59
CA PRO A 55 4.31 3.30 22.01
C PRO A 55 4.77 4.72 22.32
N PRO A 56 4.38 5.28 23.48
CA PRO A 56 4.82 6.62 23.88
C PRO A 56 6.34 6.73 23.87
N GLY A 57 6.85 7.83 23.32
CA GLY A 57 8.29 8.07 23.24
C GLY A 57 8.98 7.42 22.06
N PHE A 58 8.26 6.76 21.18
CA PHE A 58 8.83 6.09 20.01
C PHE A 58 8.25 6.60 18.70
N GLN A 59 8.92 6.25 17.61
CA GLN A 59 8.51 6.53 16.24
C GLN A 59 8.43 5.21 15.47
N VAL A 60 7.57 5.16 14.46
CA VAL A 60 7.43 4.01 13.58
C VAL A 60 7.78 4.41 12.15
N SER A 61 8.33 3.48 11.41
CA SER A 61 8.54 3.60 9.97
C SER A 61 8.07 2.35 9.26
N VAL A 62 7.73 2.48 8.00
CA VAL A 62 7.47 1.34 7.14
C VAL A 62 8.77 0.87 6.53
N TYR A 63 8.95 -0.42 6.51
CA TYR A 63 10.19 -1.00 6.06
C TYR A 63 10.03 -1.90 4.83
N LYS A 64 8.84 -2.46 4.61
CA LYS A 64 8.60 -3.39 3.51
C LYS A 64 7.14 -3.37 3.08
N PHE A 65 6.92 -3.47 1.77
CA PHE A 65 5.61 -3.70 1.16
C PHE A 65 5.66 -4.95 0.29
N ASP A 66 4.64 -5.78 0.39
CA ASP A 66 4.37 -6.88 -0.53
C ASP A 66 3.05 -6.63 -1.24
N TYR A 67 3.06 -6.64 -2.56
CA TYR A 67 1.88 -6.44 -3.40
C TYR A 67 1.56 -7.73 -4.12
N ARG A 68 0.30 -8.11 -4.17
CA ARG A 68 -0.16 -9.32 -4.85
C ARG A 68 -1.33 -9.03 -5.75
N GLY A 69 -1.32 -9.64 -6.92
CA GLY A 69 -2.38 -9.49 -7.88
C GLY A 69 -2.15 -10.35 -9.12
N TYR A 70 -2.87 -10.02 -10.17
CA TYR A 70 -2.86 -10.77 -11.43
C TYR A 70 -2.83 -9.80 -12.60
N VAL A 71 -2.14 -10.18 -13.66
CA VAL A 71 -2.16 -9.48 -14.94
C VAL A 71 -2.47 -10.50 -16.05
N ALA A 72 -3.50 -10.22 -16.83
CA ALA A 72 -3.98 -11.10 -17.88
C ALA A 72 -3.03 -11.15 -19.09
N PRO A 73 -3.20 -12.15 -20.00
CA PRO A 73 -2.42 -12.21 -21.24
C PRO A 73 -2.53 -10.93 -22.08
N ALA A 74 -1.49 -10.61 -22.80
CA ALA A 74 -1.41 -9.44 -23.68
C ALA A 74 -1.73 -8.11 -22.98
N THR A 75 -1.45 -8.04 -21.69
CA THR A 75 -1.76 -6.91 -20.83
C THR A 75 -0.53 -6.54 -20.01
N THR A 76 -0.35 -5.25 -19.77
CA THR A 76 0.69 -4.76 -18.86
C THR A 76 0.02 -3.95 -17.75
N GLY A 77 0.30 -4.33 -16.50
CA GLY A 77 -0.12 -3.58 -15.34
C GLY A 77 0.97 -2.61 -14.90
N ARG A 78 0.58 -1.42 -14.49
CA ARG A 78 1.47 -0.46 -13.86
C ARG A 78 0.93 -0.14 -12.48
N LEU A 79 1.64 -0.59 -11.47
CA LEU A 79 1.31 -0.34 -10.07
C LEU A 79 2.16 0.80 -9.55
N SER A 80 1.53 1.78 -8.93
CA SER A 80 2.24 2.80 -8.17
C SER A 80 1.70 2.84 -6.76
N ALA A 81 2.59 3.01 -5.81
CA ALA A 81 2.23 3.13 -4.41
C ALA A 81 3.09 4.19 -3.75
N GLU A 82 2.47 4.99 -2.93
CA GLU A 82 3.13 6.00 -2.12
C GLU A 82 2.64 5.85 -0.69
N TYR A 83 3.56 5.88 0.26
CA TYR A 83 3.15 5.91 1.64
C TYR A 83 3.80 7.08 2.36
N PHE A 84 3.10 7.62 3.33
CA PHE A 84 3.62 8.71 4.17
C PHE A 84 2.84 8.77 5.47
N PHE A 85 3.45 9.39 6.45
CA PHE A 85 2.72 9.75 7.67
C PHE A 85 2.18 11.16 7.51
N ALA A 86 1.02 11.42 8.10
CA ALA A 86 0.34 12.71 7.95
C ALA A 86 1.29 13.88 8.20
N GLY A 87 1.31 14.84 7.28
CA GLY A 87 2.17 16.01 7.33
C GLY A 87 3.58 15.82 6.79
N GLN A 88 3.88 14.64 6.24
CA GLN A 88 5.22 14.32 5.71
C GLN A 88 5.12 13.75 4.30
N ARG A 89 6.23 13.73 3.60
CA ARG A 89 6.37 13.02 2.34
C ARG A 89 7.00 11.66 2.57
N GLY A 90 6.64 10.71 1.75
CA GLY A 90 7.23 9.38 1.78
C GLY A 90 7.63 8.90 0.40
N PRO A 91 8.26 7.74 0.34
CA PRO A 91 8.70 7.16 -0.93
C PRO A 91 7.53 6.75 -1.81
N LYS A 92 7.75 6.84 -3.11
CA LYS A 92 6.84 6.38 -4.14
C LYS A 92 7.48 5.26 -4.93
N ILE A 93 6.73 4.21 -5.16
CA ILE A 93 7.19 3.00 -5.83
C ILE A 93 6.37 2.82 -7.10
N VAL A 94 7.03 2.46 -8.19
CA VAL A 94 6.36 2.16 -9.47
C VAL A 94 6.86 0.81 -9.96
N ARG A 95 5.91 -0.09 -10.29
CA ARG A 95 6.21 -1.42 -10.84
C ARG A 95 5.40 -1.67 -12.09
N ARG A 96 6.06 -2.22 -13.11
CA ARG A 96 5.40 -2.68 -14.34
C ARG A 96 5.42 -4.19 -14.36
N ILE A 97 4.27 -4.78 -14.63
CA ILE A 97 4.09 -6.22 -14.60
C ILE A 97 3.44 -6.63 -15.92
N ARG A 98 4.10 -7.53 -16.65
CA ARG A 98 3.57 -8.05 -17.90
C ARG A 98 2.86 -9.37 -17.66
N GLY A 99 1.71 -9.53 -18.28
CA GLY A 99 0.94 -10.76 -18.24
C GLY A 99 1.47 -11.81 -19.22
N GLU A 100 1.12 -13.02 -19.05
CA GLU A 100 0.16 -13.54 -18.06
C GLU A 100 0.90 -13.92 -16.79
N LYS A 101 0.43 -13.42 -15.63
CA LYS A 101 1.18 -13.64 -14.40
C LYS A 101 0.34 -13.33 -13.15
N ASP A 102 0.33 -14.28 -12.21
CA ASP A 102 0.09 -13.96 -10.81
C ASP A 102 1.37 -13.35 -10.26
N TYR A 103 1.31 -12.14 -9.75
CA TYR A 103 2.51 -11.48 -9.30
C TYR A 103 2.55 -11.30 -7.78
N VAL A 104 3.77 -11.35 -7.27
CA VAL A 104 4.11 -10.89 -5.92
C VAL A 104 5.29 -9.94 -6.09
N ALA A 105 5.10 -8.68 -5.76
CA ALA A 105 6.16 -7.69 -5.83
C ALA A 105 6.50 -7.22 -4.42
N THR A 106 7.78 -7.24 -4.09
CA THR A 106 8.28 -6.84 -2.78
C THR A 106 9.16 -5.62 -2.92
N ASP A 107 8.87 -4.58 -2.13
CA ASP A 107 9.71 -3.40 -2.04
C ASP A 107 10.18 -3.19 -0.61
N ARG A 108 11.49 -3.17 -0.43
CA ARG A 108 12.12 -2.83 0.85
C ARG A 108 12.52 -1.38 0.82
N ILE A 109 12.02 -0.62 1.76
CA ILE A 109 12.11 0.83 1.73
C ILE A 109 13.17 1.35 2.69
N GLY A 110 13.66 0.51 3.59
CA GLY A 110 14.75 0.88 4.48
C GLY A 110 14.41 1.94 5.52
N ALA A 111 13.15 2.04 5.90
CA ALA A 111 12.72 2.96 6.94
C ALA A 111 13.06 4.43 6.63
N LEU A 112 12.74 4.89 5.42
CA LEU A 112 13.08 6.24 4.96
C LEU A 112 12.18 7.33 5.54
N ALA A 113 10.94 7.01 5.91
CA ALA A 113 10.00 7.97 6.49
C ALA A 113 9.61 7.54 7.90
N TRP A 114 9.68 8.46 8.85
CA TRP A 114 9.36 8.21 10.24
C TRP A 114 8.11 8.98 10.66
N SER A 115 7.29 8.35 11.47
CA SER A 115 6.13 9.00 12.06
C SER A 115 6.54 10.13 13.01
N ALA A 116 5.57 10.98 13.34
CA ALA A 116 5.71 11.86 14.48
C ALA A 116 5.90 11.03 15.75
N CYS A 117 6.47 11.66 16.75
CA CYS A 117 6.60 11.05 18.07
C CYS A 117 5.23 10.84 18.67
N GLY A 118 5.03 9.61 19.20
CA GLY A 118 3.97 9.49 20.02
C GLY A 118 2.96 8.50 19.86
N ASP A 119 1.82 8.54 19.99
CA ASP A 119 0.63 7.89 20.36
C ASP A 119 -0.09 7.27 19.16
N LYS A 120 -1.03 7.98 18.58
CA LYS A 120 -1.70 7.56 17.34
C LYS A 120 -1.17 8.36 16.18
N VAL A 121 -0.68 7.66 15.17
CA VAL A 121 -0.24 8.30 13.94
C VAL A 121 -1.09 7.75 12.80
N ASN A 122 -1.37 8.59 11.80
CA ASN A 122 -2.05 8.15 10.60
C ASN A 122 -1.03 7.87 9.52
N MET A 123 -1.00 6.63 9.08
CA MET A 123 -0.26 6.24 7.89
C MET A 123 -1.17 6.37 6.68
N ARG A 124 -0.69 7.07 5.66
CA ARG A 124 -1.39 7.23 4.40
C ARG A 124 -0.75 6.32 3.36
N VAL A 125 -1.59 5.57 2.66
CA VAL A 125 -1.16 4.72 1.55
C VAL A 125 -1.99 5.10 0.34
N ASN A 126 -1.33 5.59 -0.70
CA ASN A 126 -1.97 5.93 -1.97
C ASN A 126 -1.51 4.94 -3.01
N THR A 127 -2.43 4.19 -3.58
CA THR A 127 -2.14 3.19 -4.59
C THR A 127 -2.89 3.49 -5.88
N ALA A 128 -2.27 3.18 -7.00
CA ALA A 128 -2.91 3.28 -8.30
C ALA A 128 -2.46 2.11 -9.18
N LEU A 129 -3.38 1.60 -9.97
CA LEU A 129 -3.13 0.53 -10.90
C LEU A 129 -3.69 0.90 -12.26
N SER A 130 -2.87 0.80 -13.29
CA SER A 130 -3.26 1.01 -14.68
C SER A 130 -3.08 -0.26 -15.48
N ALA A 131 -3.97 -0.51 -16.41
CA ALA A 131 -3.87 -1.63 -17.35
C ALA A 131 -3.75 -1.10 -18.77
N ARG A 132 -2.79 -1.64 -19.54
CA ARG A 132 -2.61 -1.37 -20.95
C ARG A 132 -2.59 -2.68 -21.72
N GLY A 133 -3.17 -2.68 -22.90
CA GLY A 133 -3.25 -3.88 -23.73
C GLY A 133 -4.69 -4.33 -23.91
N LYS A 134 -4.98 -5.61 -23.62
CA LYS A 134 -6.26 -6.21 -24.00
C LYS A 134 -7.20 -6.56 -22.86
N ASP A 135 -6.69 -6.71 -21.62
CA ASP A 135 -7.50 -7.30 -20.56
C ASP A 135 -7.22 -6.61 -19.21
N ILE A 136 -7.31 -7.34 -18.12
CA ILE A 136 -7.29 -6.79 -16.77
C ILE A 136 -5.95 -6.91 -16.08
N ALA A 137 -5.73 -6.01 -15.13
CA ALA A 137 -4.72 -6.11 -14.08
C ALA A 137 -5.41 -5.90 -12.74
N THR A 138 -5.00 -6.64 -11.72
CA THR A 138 -5.60 -6.55 -10.39
C THR A 138 -4.58 -6.26 -9.31
N LEU A 139 -5.04 -5.69 -8.22
CA LEU A 139 -4.31 -5.61 -6.97
C LEU A 139 -5.20 -6.24 -5.91
N ASP A 140 -4.81 -7.41 -5.39
CA ASP A 140 -5.63 -8.17 -4.47
C ASP A 140 -5.30 -7.88 -3.01
N SER A 141 -4.02 -7.70 -2.70
CA SER A 141 -3.60 -7.41 -1.33
C SER A 141 -2.29 -6.64 -1.27
N VAL A 142 -2.12 -5.95 -0.16
CA VAL A 142 -0.86 -5.28 0.19
C VAL A 142 -0.53 -5.63 1.63
N ASP A 143 0.62 -6.22 1.86
CA ASP A 143 1.14 -6.48 3.18
C ASP A 143 2.23 -5.47 3.52
N VAL A 144 2.09 -4.82 4.64
CA VAL A 144 2.98 -3.75 5.09
C VAL A 144 3.65 -4.17 6.38
N SER A 145 4.98 -4.15 6.39
CA SER A 145 5.76 -4.43 7.59
C SER A 145 6.30 -3.12 8.17
N HIS A 146 6.10 -2.93 9.45
CA HIS A 146 6.56 -1.76 10.18
C HIS A 146 7.82 -2.06 10.96
N ALA A 147 8.67 -1.06 11.08
CA ALA A 147 9.81 -1.09 11.98
C ALA A 147 9.61 -0.10 13.11
N LEU A 148 9.61 -0.60 14.33
CA LEU A 148 9.73 0.22 15.54
C LEU A 148 11.17 0.12 16.01
N ARG A 149 11.82 1.26 16.25
CA ARG A 149 13.19 1.29 16.73
C ARG A 149 13.26 1.77 18.16
N TYR A 150 13.66 0.90 19.06
CA TYR A 150 14.14 1.27 20.38
C TYR A 150 15.56 1.82 20.27
N GLN A 151 16.19 2.09 21.43
CA GLN A 151 17.51 2.67 21.48
C GLN A 151 18.57 1.91 20.67
N LEU A 152 18.47 0.59 20.64
CA LEU A 152 19.29 -0.28 19.80
C LEU A 152 18.51 -0.86 18.63
N ARG A 153 17.18 -0.90 18.72
CA ARG A 153 16.29 -1.52 17.74
C ARG A 153 15.12 -0.66 17.31
N TYR A 154 14.71 0.29 18.16
CA TYR A 154 13.61 1.19 17.91
C TYR A 154 14.09 2.60 18.06
N ARG A 155 13.52 3.49 17.29
CA ARG A 155 13.89 4.87 17.34
C ARG A 155 13.12 5.59 18.43
N LYS A 156 13.85 6.09 19.42
CA LYS A 156 13.26 7.00 20.39
C LYS A 156 13.04 8.38 19.79
N CYS A 157 11.98 9.03 20.21
CA CYS A 157 11.80 10.45 19.94
C CYS A 157 12.82 11.27 20.70
N LYS A 158 13.22 12.34 20.10
CA LYS A 158 14.10 13.32 20.76
C LYS A 158 13.29 14.28 21.63
#